data_b71e283394fdf48be1d4611266d6c187
#
_entry.id   b71e283394fdf48be1d4611266d6c187
#
_cell.length_a   1.000
_cell.length_b   1.000
_cell.length_c   1.000
_cell.angle_alpha   90.00
_cell.angle_beta   90.00
_cell.angle_gamma   90.00
#
_symmetry.space_group_name_H-M   'P 1'
#
loop_
_entity.id
_entity.type
_entity.pdbx_description
1 polymer ?
#
loop_
_entity_poly.entity_id
_entity_poly.type
_entity_poly.pdbx_seq_one_letter_code
_entity_poly.pdbx_strand_id
1 'polypeptide(L)'
;MKFLCPVLLFMLSHFHLQAQYDPAKVDKKAAKLYLQSQQQAGDDNFAAGIESLKQAVAIDNRFEDAWLSMAGMYGELKNYQAAVDNYQIARSIDSIYFKDYSLSYSIDLAGLGRFEDALAAVNDFKSIPNLNTSSLRSAAYRSKTYQFAIDYAAKKNTTDYKFEPRNLGDSINTAVSEYFPSISLDGKHLVFTRRVNGINEDFYQSDRLENGWSHARSLPGNINSNNNEGALNISQDGQWLIFTGCNFQNGFGSCDLFISYLTPEGWTTPENMGPNFNTEFWESAPSLSTDKRDLYFTSNRPGGYGGN
;
A
#
# COMPACT_ATOMS: atom_id res chain seq x y z
N MET A 1 2.68 -21.07 -24.31
CA MET A 1 3.00 -19.64 -24.40
C MET A 1 2.88 -19.10 -23.00
N LYS A 2 4.01 -18.74 -22.37
CA LYS A 2 4.02 -18.21 -21.00
C LYS A 2 3.64 -16.73 -21.09
N PHE A 3 2.43 -16.36 -20.68
CA PHE A 3 2.09 -14.97 -20.44
C PHE A 3 2.68 -14.59 -19.08
N LEU A 4 3.70 -13.74 -19.10
CA LEU A 4 4.15 -13.02 -17.93
C LEU A 4 3.03 -12.06 -17.54
N CYS A 5 2.51 -12.25 -16.35
CA CYS A 5 1.72 -11.26 -15.64
C CYS A 5 2.57 -9.96 -15.55
N PRO A 6 2.10 -8.81 -16.00
CA PRO A 6 2.79 -7.57 -15.70
C PRO A 6 2.61 -7.31 -14.20
N VAL A 7 3.62 -7.67 -13.43
CA VAL A 7 3.90 -7.01 -12.16
C VAL A 7 3.65 -5.52 -12.42
N LEU A 8 2.79 -4.91 -11.61
CA LEU A 8 2.63 -3.47 -11.53
C LEU A 8 4.01 -2.90 -11.17
N LEU A 9 4.83 -2.76 -12.20
CA LEU A 9 5.94 -1.86 -12.18
C LEU A 9 5.28 -0.50 -11.95
N PHE A 10 5.26 -0.03 -10.71
CA PHE A 10 5.31 1.38 -10.49
C PHE A 10 6.41 1.84 -11.43
N MET A 11 6.01 2.39 -12.57
CA MET A 11 6.92 3.18 -13.34
C MET A 11 7.43 4.23 -12.36
N LEU A 12 8.59 3.95 -11.78
CA LEU A 12 9.57 4.99 -11.60
C LEU A 12 9.63 5.61 -12.99
N SER A 13 8.77 6.62 -13.23
CA SER A 13 8.98 7.54 -14.32
C SER A 13 10.47 7.83 -14.19
N HIS A 14 11.23 7.45 -15.21
CA HIS A 14 12.61 7.84 -15.32
C HIS A 14 12.57 9.36 -15.40
N PHE A 15 12.42 10.01 -14.24
CA PHE A 15 12.92 11.33 -14.11
C PHE A 15 14.40 11.16 -14.44
N HIS A 16 14.80 11.65 -15.60
CA HIS A 16 16.15 12.10 -15.78
C HIS A 16 16.30 13.33 -14.85
N LEU A 17 16.18 13.10 -13.55
CA LEU A 17 16.93 13.87 -12.58
C LEU A 17 18.36 13.67 -13.05
N GLN A 18 18.93 14.69 -13.65
CA GLN A 18 20.37 14.75 -13.76
C GLN A 18 20.85 14.75 -12.31
N ALA A 19 21.12 13.54 -11.80
CA ALA A 19 21.73 13.39 -10.51
C ALA A 19 22.91 14.35 -10.50
N GLN A 20 23.01 15.22 -9.52
CA GLN A 20 24.17 16.08 -9.35
C GLN A 20 25.42 15.26 -9.01
N TYR A 21 25.27 13.93 -8.99
CA TYR A 21 26.35 13.00 -8.84
C TYR A 21 27.36 13.23 -9.98
N ASP A 22 28.35 14.07 -9.67
CA ASP A 22 29.52 14.21 -10.49
C ASP A 22 30.62 13.27 -9.93
N PRO A 23 30.90 12.12 -10.60
CA PRO A 23 31.87 11.14 -10.11
C PRO A 23 33.26 11.76 -9.90
N ALA A 24 33.55 12.93 -10.51
CA ALA A 24 34.82 13.61 -10.36
C ALA A 24 34.91 14.39 -9.01
N LYS A 25 33.79 14.66 -8.37
CA LYS A 25 33.72 15.44 -7.12
C LYS A 25 33.54 14.61 -5.86
N VAL A 26 33.27 13.31 -6.01
CA VAL A 26 33.02 12.39 -4.90
C VAL A 26 34.18 11.43 -4.72
N ASP A 27 34.48 11.04 -3.49
CA ASP A 27 35.49 10.02 -3.22
C ASP A 27 35.15 8.71 -3.96
N LYS A 28 36.14 8.12 -4.64
CA LYS A 28 35.94 6.93 -5.49
C LYS A 28 35.42 5.72 -4.71
N LYS A 29 35.78 5.58 -3.43
CA LYS A 29 35.28 4.47 -2.58
C LYS A 29 33.85 4.73 -2.16
N ALA A 30 33.51 5.98 -1.81
CA ALA A 30 32.15 6.40 -1.51
C ALA A 30 31.25 6.18 -2.73
N ALA A 31 31.69 6.57 -3.92
CA ALA A 31 30.98 6.35 -5.17
C ALA A 31 30.70 4.87 -5.45
N LYS A 32 31.68 3.98 -5.22
CA LYS A 32 31.50 2.56 -5.39
C LYS A 32 30.41 2.00 -4.44
N LEU A 33 30.41 2.43 -3.18
CA LEU A 33 29.42 2.01 -2.19
C LEU A 33 28.02 2.54 -2.54
N TYR A 34 27.94 3.74 -3.07
CA TYR A 34 26.69 4.32 -3.58
C TYR A 34 26.12 3.48 -4.73
N LEU A 35 26.93 3.11 -5.73
CA LEU A 35 26.49 2.24 -6.84
C LEU A 35 26.04 0.86 -6.35
N GLN A 36 26.76 0.29 -5.38
CA GLN A 36 26.36 -0.96 -4.73
C GLN A 36 25.00 -0.83 -4.05
N SER A 37 24.75 0.28 -3.36
CA SER A 37 23.47 0.51 -2.70
C SER A 37 22.30 0.62 -3.68
N GLN A 38 22.52 1.24 -4.85
CA GLN A 38 21.50 1.32 -5.91
C GLN A 38 21.15 -0.07 -6.46
N GLN A 39 22.12 -0.94 -6.63
CA GLN A 39 21.87 -2.33 -7.02
C GLN A 39 21.06 -3.07 -5.94
N GLN A 40 21.45 -2.92 -4.66
CA GLN A 40 20.75 -3.55 -3.53
C GLN A 40 19.31 -3.07 -3.41
N ALA A 41 19.06 -1.78 -3.66
CA ALA A 41 17.71 -1.24 -3.72
C ALA A 41 16.90 -1.77 -4.90
N GLY A 42 17.54 -1.98 -6.06
CA GLY A 42 16.92 -2.63 -7.23
C GLY A 42 16.50 -4.08 -6.98
N ASP A 43 17.14 -4.73 -6.02
CA ASP A 43 16.83 -6.09 -5.54
C ASP A 43 15.88 -6.08 -4.32
N ASP A 44 15.21 -4.96 -4.05
CA ASP A 44 14.35 -4.70 -2.88
C ASP A 44 15.05 -4.89 -1.51
N ASN A 45 16.38 -4.96 -1.50
CA ASN A 45 17.17 -5.10 -0.27
C ASN A 45 17.59 -3.74 0.31
N PHE A 46 16.61 -2.95 0.71
CA PHE A 46 16.82 -1.60 1.25
C PHE A 46 17.71 -1.58 2.50
N ALA A 47 17.62 -2.59 3.36
CA ALA A 47 18.46 -2.67 4.56
C ALA A 47 19.96 -2.74 4.21
N ALA A 48 20.33 -3.59 3.27
CA ALA A 48 21.72 -3.68 2.79
C ALA A 48 22.15 -2.41 2.06
N GLY A 49 21.24 -1.81 1.27
CA GLY A 49 21.47 -0.52 0.60
C GLY A 49 21.81 0.60 1.60
N ILE A 50 21.06 0.69 2.69
CA ILE A 50 21.30 1.66 3.77
C ILE A 50 22.69 1.45 4.40
N GLU A 51 23.09 0.22 4.67
CA GLU A 51 24.41 -0.06 5.26
C GLU A 51 25.56 0.32 4.31
N SER A 52 25.40 0.11 3.01
CA SER A 52 26.36 0.57 2.01
C SER A 52 26.42 2.11 1.95
N LEU A 53 25.28 2.80 2.06
CA LEU A 53 25.22 4.27 2.08
C LEU A 53 25.80 4.86 3.35
N LYS A 54 25.58 4.25 4.50
CA LYS A 54 26.23 4.67 5.77
C LYS A 54 27.76 4.66 5.65
N GLN A 55 28.31 3.62 5.00
CA GLN A 55 29.75 3.57 4.74
C GLN A 55 30.17 4.64 3.73
N ALA A 56 29.37 4.91 2.70
CA ALA A 56 29.67 5.95 1.72
C ALA A 56 29.75 7.34 2.35
N VAL A 57 28.77 7.73 3.17
CA VAL A 57 28.73 9.02 3.85
C VAL A 57 29.76 9.14 4.99
N ALA A 58 30.21 8.03 5.54
CA ALA A 58 31.33 8.01 6.49
C ALA A 58 32.67 8.33 5.81
N ILE A 59 32.81 8.03 4.51
CA ILE A 59 33.99 8.38 3.71
C ILE A 59 33.88 9.82 3.19
N ASP A 60 32.71 10.17 2.66
CA ASP A 60 32.40 11.49 2.11
C ASP A 60 31.07 11.99 2.66
N ASN A 61 31.13 12.77 3.73
CA ASN A 61 29.92 13.27 4.40
C ASN A 61 29.20 14.39 3.64
N ARG A 62 29.80 14.91 2.55
CA ARG A 62 29.19 15.88 1.65
C ARG A 62 28.58 15.24 0.40
N PHE A 63 28.58 13.92 0.32
CA PHE A 63 27.94 13.19 -0.77
C PHE A 63 26.42 13.23 -0.63
N GLU A 64 25.81 14.29 -1.15
CA GLU A 64 24.38 14.58 -0.99
C GLU A 64 23.48 13.48 -1.52
N ASP A 65 23.77 12.94 -2.74
CA ASP A 65 22.95 11.86 -3.32
C ASP A 65 22.93 10.61 -2.46
N ALA A 66 23.99 10.34 -1.69
CA ALA A 66 24.01 9.23 -0.75
C ALA A 66 23.06 9.46 0.43
N TRP A 67 22.98 10.68 0.96
CA TRP A 67 22.01 11.04 1.99
C TRP A 67 20.57 10.99 1.47
N LEU A 68 20.33 11.52 0.26
CA LEU A 68 19.01 11.49 -0.39
C LEU A 68 18.54 10.07 -0.65
N SER A 69 19.42 9.20 -1.17
CA SER A 69 19.10 7.80 -1.41
C SER A 69 18.83 7.04 -0.12
N MET A 70 19.60 7.29 0.93
CA MET A 70 19.38 6.70 2.25
C MET A 70 18.04 7.14 2.84
N ALA A 71 17.68 8.42 2.69
CA ALA A 71 16.37 8.92 3.09
C ALA A 71 15.24 8.20 2.36
N GLY A 72 15.33 8.06 1.04
CA GLY A 72 14.35 7.32 0.25
C GLY A 72 14.19 5.88 0.71
N MET A 73 15.29 5.15 0.93
CA MET A 73 15.26 3.76 1.41
C MET A 73 14.64 3.63 2.81
N TYR A 74 14.90 4.59 3.71
CA TYR A 74 14.21 4.63 5.01
C TYR A 74 12.72 4.89 4.87
N GLY A 75 12.32 5.74 3.91
CA GLY A 75 10.91 5.98 3.58
C GLY A 75 10.20 4.70 3.12
N GLU A 76 10.81 3.92 2.22
CA GLU A 76 10.29 2.62 1.77
C GLU A 76 10.10 1.63 2.95
N LEU A 77 11.02 1.64 3.90
CA LEU A 77 10.92 0.86 5.13
C LEU A 77 9.98 1.48 6.18
N LYS A 78 9.28 2.58 5.85
CA LYS A 78 8.40 3.34 6.76
C LYS A 78 9.08 3.84 8.03
N ASN A 79 10.41 3.93 8.02
CA ASN A 79 11.18 4.56 9.08
C ASN A 79 11.26 6.08 8.81
N TYR A 80 10.10 6.74 8.91
CA TYR A 80 9.93 8.13 8.52
C TYR A 80 10.84 9.09 9.28
N GLN A 81 11.14 8.82 10.56
CA GLN A 81 12.06 9.68 11.32
C GLN A 81 13.47 9.65 10.72
N ALA A 82 14.01 8.45 10.48
CA ALA A 82 15.33 8.33 9.85
C ALA A 82 15.35 8.91 8.43
N ALA A 83 14.28 8.76 7.66
CA ALA A 83 14.15 9.38 6.34
C ALA A 83 14.23 10.91 6.45
N VAL A 84 13.44 11.52 7.33
CA VAL A 84 13.41 12.96 7.57
C VAL A 84 14.79 13.48 8.01
N ASP A 85 15.46 12.79 8.93
CA ASP A 85 16.79 13.20 9.44
C ASP A 85 17.82 13.21 8.29
N ASN A 86 17.83 12.21 7.43
CA ASN A 86 18.74 12.14 6.28
C ASN A 86 18.41 13.21 5.22
N TYR A 87 17.13 13.48 4.94
CA TYR A 87 16.72 14.57 4.07
C TYR A 87 17.18 15.94 4.61
N GLN A 88 17.12 16.15 5.91
CA GLN A 88 17.59 17.40 6.51
C GLN A 88 19.10 17.57 6.37
N ILE A 89 19.88 16.50 6.47
CA ILE A 89 21.32 16.53 6.21
C ILE A 89 21.58 16.91 4.75
N ALA A 90 20.94 16.24 3.79
CA ALA A 90 21.05 16.55 2.37
C ALA A 90 20.70 18.03 2.10
N ARG A 91 19.58 18.53 2.65
CA ARG A 91 19.18 19.94 2.53
C ARG A 91 20.22 20.91 3.06
N SER A 92 20.99 20.53 4.07
CA SER A 92 22.05 21.37 4.63
C SER A 92 23.30 21.44 3.73
N ILE A 93 23.48 20.46 2.83
CA ILE A 93 24.58 20.39 1.87
C ILE A 93 24.27 21.27 0.66
N ASP A 94 23.13 21.09 0.01
CA ASP A 94 22.66 21.93 -1.10
C ASP A 94 21.13 22.10 -1.05
N SER A 95 20.68 23.25 -0.54
CA SER A 95 19.25 23.55 -0.40
C SER A 95 18.54 23.82 -1.73
N ILE A 96 19.27 24.11 -2.80
CA ILE A 96 18.68 24.35 -4.14
C ILE A 96 18.40 23.02 -4.79
N TYR A 97 19.38 22.14 -4.83
CA TYR A 97 19.24 20.79 -5.37
C TYR A 97 18.20 19.97 -4.57
N PHE A 98 18.19 20.11 -3.25
CA PHE A 98 17.22 19.45 -2.38
C PHE A 98 15.76 19.73 -2.76
N LYS A 99 15.44 20.85 -3.43
CA LYS A 99 14.05 21.15 -3.81
C LYS A 99 13.43 20.06 -4.66
N ASP A 100 14.20 19.39 -5.51
CA ASP A 100 13.71 18.29 -6.35
C ASP A 100 13.22 17.10 -5.52
N TYR A 101 13.69 16.96 -4.29
CA TYR A 101 13.33 15.91 -3.34
C TYR A 101 12.28 16.34 -2.30
N SER A 102 11.88 17.63 -2.31
CA SER A 102 10.94 18.16 -1.32
C SER A 102 9.58 17.46 -1.34
N LEU A 103 9.16 16.93 -2.50
CA LEU A 103 7.90 16.17 -2.59
C LEU A 103 7.99 14.83 -1.86
N SER A 104 9.09 14.08 -2.01
CA SER A 104 9.35 12.84 -1.27
C SER A 104 9.51 13.11 0.22
N TYR A 105 10.28 14.13 0.57
CA TYR A 105 10.43 14.60 1.95
C TYR A 105 9.08 14.91 2.62
N SER A 106 8.14 15.50 1.86
CA SER A 106 6.79 15.79 2.37
C SER A 106 6.00 14.54 2.75
N ILE A 107 6.26 13.40 2.08
CA ILE A 107 5.60 12.13 2.38
C ILE A 107 6.03 11.61 3.75
N ASP A 108 7.33 11.66 4.02
CA ASP A 108 7.89 11.18 5.28
C ASP A 108 7.51 12.07 6.45
N LEU A 109 7.47 13.40 6.23
CA LEU A 109 6.92 14.34 7.21
C LEU A 109 5.46 14.04 7.53
N ALA A 110 4.63 13.76 6.52
CA ALA A 110 3.23 13.38 6.72
C ALA A 110 3.12 12.02 7.43
N GLY A 111 4.03 11.08 7.16
CA GLY A 111 4.14 9.81 7.88
C GLY A 111 4.40 9.97 9.39
N LEU A 112 5.01 11.09 9.79
CA LEU A 112 5.20 11.50 11.19
C LEU A 112 4.03 12.34 11.75
N GLY A 113 2.99 12.59 10.96
CA GLY A 113 1.89 13.48 11.34
C GLY A 113 2.24 14.97 11.30
N ARG A 114 3.38 15.36 10.73
CA ARG A 114 3.87 16.74 10.62
C ARG A 114 3.32 17.42 9.37
N PHE A 115 1.99 17.58 9.31
CA PHE A 115 1.29 18.00 8.09
C PHE A 115 1.59 19.44 7.68
N GLU A 116 1.84 20.35 8.61
CA GLU A 116 2.23 21.74 8.32
C GLU A 116 3.59 21.78 7.62
N ASP A 117 4.57 21.03 8.14
CA ASP A 117 5.91 20.93 7.55
C ASP A 117 5.85 20.23 6.18
N ALA A 118 5.00 19.18 6.07
CA ALA A 118 4.77 18.48 4.81
C ALA A 118 4.18 19.41 3.74
N LEU A 119 3.22 20.24 4.11
CA LEU A 119 2.60 21.22 3.21
C LEU A 119 3.65 22.29 2.78
N ALA A 120 4.49 22.74 3.69
CA ALA A 120 5.58 23.66 3.36
C ALA A 120 6.57 23.04 2.36
N ALA A 121 6.96 21.77 2.55
CA ALA A 121 7.84 21.05 1.63
C ALA A 121 7.19 20.87 0.23
N VAL A 122 5.89 20.61 0.14
CA VAL A 122 5.18 20.58 -1.16
C VAL A 122 5.19 21.96 -1.83
N ASN A 123 5.07 23.04 -1.08
CA ASN A 123 5.14 24.39 -1.63
C ASN A 123 6.57 24.73 -2.12
N ASP A 124 7.61 24.28 -1.43
CA ASP A 124 9.00 24.37 -1.90
C ASP A 124 9.14 23.63 -3.25
N PHE A 125 8.63 22.41 -3.36
CA PHE A 125 8.63 21.66 -4.62
C PHE A 125 7.89 22.40 -5.74
N LYS A 126 6.72 22.92 -5.49
CA LYS A 126 5.92 23.70 -6.47
C LYS A 126 6.58 24.98 -6.93
N SER A 127 7.59 25.48 -6.20
CA SER A 127 8.39 26.66 -6.60
C SER A 127 9.41 26.36 -7.71
N ILE A 128 9.62 25.09 -8.06
CA ILE A 128 10.52 24.67 -9.13
C ILE A 128 9.91 25.09 -10.48
N PRO A 129 10.63 25.80 -11.34
CA PRO A 129 10.12 26.19 -12.64
C PRO A 129 9.97 24.99 -13.57
N ASN A 130 9.01 25.05 -14.49
CA ASN A 130 8.80 24.08 -15.56
C ASN A 130 8.54 22.64 -15.10
N LEU A 131 7.91 22.44 -13.95
CA LEU A 131 7.45 21.11 -13.52
C LEU A 131 6.50 20.51 -14.57
N ASN A 132 6.64 19.24 -14.84
CA ASN A 132 5.73 18.51 -15.73
C ASN A 132 4.35 18.33 -15.10
N THR A 133 3.36 18.01 -15.94
CA THR A 133 1.94 17.86 -15.52
C THR A 133 1.75 16.78 -14.44
N SER A 134 2.49 15.68 -14.50
CA SER A 134 2.41 14.60 -13.50
C SER A 134 2.89 15.08 -12.13
N SER A 135 4.03 15.75 -12.09
CA SER A 135 4.59 16.34 -10.87
C SER A 135 3.66 17.37 -10.25
N LEU A 136 3.08 18.27 -11.09
CA LEU A 136 2.10 19.25 -10.63
C LEU A 136 0.84 18.59 -10.04
N ARG A 137 0.33 17.52 -10.70
CA ARG A 137 -0.83 16.76 -10.19
C ARG A 137 -0.52 16.11 -8.86
N SER A 138 0.63 15.46 -8.71
CA SER A 138 1.08 14.84 -7.46
C SER A 138 1.20 15.86 -6.33
N ALA A 139 1.84 17.00 -6.60
CA ALA A 139 1.97 18.07 -5.62
C ALA A 139 0.61 18.68 -5.23
N ALA A 140 -0.29 18.88 -6.18
CA ALA A 140 -1.64 19.38 -5.92
C ALA A 140 -2.46 18.42 -5.04
N TYR A 141 -2.41 17.13 -5.33
CA TYR A 141 -3.06 16.09 -4.52
C TYR A 141 -2.55 16.13 -3.07
N ARG A 142 -1.23 16.15 -2.87
CA ARG A 142 -0.63 16.19 -1.54
C ARG A 142 -0.94 17.48 -0.79
N SER A 143 -0.87 18.64 -1.47
CA SER A 143 -1.27 19.92 -0.87
C SER A 143 -2.69 19.84 -0.32
N LYS A 144 -3.64 19.30 -1.11
CA LYS A 144 -5.04 19.15 -0.70
C LYS A 144 -5.19 18.19 0.48
N THR A 145 -4.47 17.08 0.47
CA THR A 145 -4.53 16.05 1.51
C THR A 145 -3.97 16.61 2.84
N TYR A 146 -2.82 17.27 2.80
CA TYR A 146 -2.20 17.82 4.01
C TYR A 146 -3.00 18.99 4.57
N GLN A 147 -3.51 19.87 3.71
CA GLN A 147 -4.39 20.95 4.16
C GLN A 147 -5.67 20.39 4.85
N PHE A 148 -6.27 19.35 4.26
CA PHE A 148 -7.40 18.67 4.89
C PHE A 148 -7.05 18.13 6.29
N ALA A 149 -5.88 17.50 6.45
CA ALA A 149 -5.44 16.98 7.75
C ALA A 149 -5.25 18.10 8.79
N ILE A 150 -4.65 19.22 8.38
CA ILE A 150 -4.48 20.42 9.23
C ILE A 150 -5.84 20.99 9.64
N ASP A 151 -6.73 21.21 8.67
CA ASP A 151 -8.06 21.77 8.91
C ASP A 151 -8.91 20.83 9.79
N TYR A 152 -8.77 19.53 9.61
CA TYR A 152 -9.46 18.54 10.43
C TYR A 152 -8.93 18.54 11.87
N ALA A 153 -7.63 18.58 12.07
CA ALA A 153 -7.01 18.66 13.38
C ALA A 153 -7.36 19.94 14.13
N ALA A 154 -7.51 21.06 13.40
CA ALA A 154 -7.92 22.35 13.97
C ALA A 154 -9.39 22.37 14.43
N LYS A 155 -10.26 21.51 13.88
CA LYS A 155 -11.63 21.36 14.36
C LYS A 155 -11.56 20.68 15.73
N LYS A 156 -11.94 21.42 16.78
CA LYS A 156 -12.13 20.82 18.11
C LYS A 156 -13.22 19.75 17.99
N ASN A 157 -12.80 18.50 17.74
CA ASN A 157 -13.71 17.38 17.78
C ASN A 157 -14.16 17.18 19.22
N THR A 158 -15.41 17.49 19.47
CA THR A 158 -16.08 17.24 20.76
C THR A 158 -16.52 15.78 20.90
N THR A 159 -16.16 14.93 19.95
CA THR A 159 -16.47 13.49 20.01
C THR A 159 -15.37 12.77 20.77
N ASP A 160 -15.76 12.00 21.77
CA ASP A 160 -14.86 11.10 22.55
C ASP A 160 -14.31 9.92 21.71
N TYR A 161 -14.18 10.12 20.41
CA TYR A 161 -13.66 9.09 19.52
C TYR A 161 -12.15 8.96 19.73
N LYS A 162 -11.76 7.83 20.32
CA LYS A 162 -10.35 7.46 20.48
C LYS A 162 -9.95 6.53 19.35
N PHE A 163 -8.97 6.95 18.56
CA PHE A 163 -8.31 6.06 17.61
C PHE A 163 -7.13 5.39 18.30
N GLU A 164 -7.39 4.24 18.90
CA GLU A 164 -6.39 3.42 19.60
C GLU A 164 -6.40 2.01 18.98
N PRO A 165 -5.89 1.84 17.75
CA PRO A 165 -5.86 0.52 17.12
C PRO A 165 -4.97 -0.44 17.93
N ARG A 166 -5.48 -1.66 18.14
CA ARG A 166 -4.74 -2.72 18.83
C ARG A 166 -4.51 -3.88 17.87
N ASN A 167 -3.28 -4.36 17.83
CA ASN A 167 -2.96 -5.58 17.12
C ASN A 167 -3.72 -6.76 17.75
N LEU A 168 -4.33 -7.60 16.92
CA LEU A 168 -5.14 -8.74 17.39
C LEU A 168 -4.29 -9.93 17.89
N GLY A 169 -2.96 -9.84 17.76
CA GLY A 169 -2.02 -10.86 18.23
C GLY A 169 -1.79 -12.00 17.23
N ASP A 170 -0.92 -12.91 17.63
CA ASP A 170 -0.40 -14.00 16.78
C ASP A 170 -1.45 -15.06 16.42
N SER A 171 -2.62 -15.03 17.08
CA SER A 171 -3.76 -15.88 16.69
C SER A 171 -4.34 -15.48 15.33
N ILE A 172 -4.24 -14.21 14.97
CA ILE A 172 -4.75 -13.65 13.71
C ILE A 172 -3.59 -13.26 12.79
N ASN A 173 -2.66 -12.43 13.30
CA ASN A 173 -1.59 -11.87 12.50
C ASN A 173 -0.41 -12.83 12.42
N THR A 174 0.15 -12.99 11.23
CA THR A 174 1.34 -13.83 10.98
C THR A 174 2.44 -13.03 10.29
N ALA A 175 3.47 -13.69 9.81
CA ALA A 175 4.53 -13.06 9.01
C ALA A 175 4.10 -12.74 7.57
N VAL A 176 2.92 -13.24 7.13
CA VAL A 176 2.36 -12.95 5.81
C VAL A 176 1.29 -11.86 5.91
N SER A 177 0.71 -11.46 4.78
CA SER A 177 -0.30 -10.40 4.76
C SER A 177 -1.68 -10.94 5.09
N GLU A 178 -2.37 -10.28 6.03
CA GLU A 178 -3.79 -10.42 6.33
C GLU A 178 -4.52 -9.11 6.00
N TYR A 179 -5.64 -9.19 5.30
CA TYR A 179 -6.40 -8.02 4.87
C TYR A 179 -7.87 -8.32 4.59
N PHE A 180 -8.67 -7.31 4.27
CA PHE A 180 -10.11 -7.37 4.08
C PHE A 180 -10.85 -8.09 5.23
N PRO A 181 -10.70 -7.64 6.50
CA PRO A 181 -11.41 -8.26 7.60
C PRO A 181 -12.91 -7.96 7.51
N SER A 182 -13.71 -8.98 7.75
CA SER A 182 -15.17 -8.90 7.93
C SER A 182 -15.56 -9.58 9.23
N ILE A 183 -16.40 -8.93 10.02
CA ILE A 183 -16.89 -9.48 11.29
C ILE A 183 -18.39 -9.78 11.20
N SER A 184 -18.82 -10.91 11.74
CA SER A 184 -20.25 -11.24 11.83
C SER A 184 -21.02 -10.22 12.68
N LEU A 185 -22.33 -10.08 12.43
CA LEU A 185 -23.17 -9.12 13.14
C LEU A 185 -23.15 -9.30 14.67
N ASP A 186 -23.05 -10.55 15.13
CA ASP A 186 -22.97 -10.87 16.57
C ASP A 186 -21.55 -10.65 17.16
N GLY A 187 -20.60 -10.24 16.32
CA GLY A 187 -19.22 -9.99 16.72
C GLY A 187 -18.39 -11.22 17.06
N LYS A 188 -18.91 -12.43 16.76
CA LYS A 188 -18.28 -13.69 17.19
C LYS A 188 -17.34 -14.30 16.19
N HIS A 189 -17.50 -13.99 14.90
CA HIS A 189 -16.72 -14.58 13.81
C HIS A 189 -16.01 -13.48 13.04
N LEU A 190 -14.70 -13.58 12.92
CA LEU A 190 -13.86 -12.74 12.08
C LEU A 190 -13.41 -13.57 10.89
N VAL A 191 -13.69 -13.09 9.69
CA VAL A 191 -13.22 -13.70 8.44
C VAL A 191 -12.36 -12.69 7.72
N PHE A 192 -11.27 -13.13 7.11
CA PHE A 192 -10.31 -12.26 6.43
C PHE A 192 -9.56 -13.03 5.34
N THR A 193 -8.96 -12.30 4.42
CA THR A 193 -8.06 -12.85 3.41
C THR A 193 -6.65 -12.97 4.00
N ARG A 194 -5.99 -14.10 3.76
CA ARG A 194 -4.57 -14.32 4.07
C ARG A 194 -3.83 -14.72 2.80
N ARG A 195 -2.68 -14.10 2.58
CA ARG A 195 -1.79 -14.50 1.49
C ARG A 195 -0.98 -15.71 1.92
N VAL A 196 -1.21 -16.85 1.28
CA VAL A 196 -0.55 -18.13 1.56
C VAL A 196 0.58 -18.33 0.55
N ASN A 197 1.74 -18.83 1.01
CA ASN A 197 2.91 -19.11 0.17
C ASN A 197 3.35 -17.94 -0.74
N GLY A 198 3.07 -16.71 -0.34
CA GLY A 198 3.47 -15.50 -1.06
C GLY A 198 2.68 -15.16 -2.33
N ILE A 199 1.83 -16.04 -2.82
CA ILE A 199 1.11 -15.88 -4.10
C ILE A 199 -0.39 -16.18 -4.01
N ASN A 200 -0.81 -17.18 -3.24
CA ASN A 200 -2.20 -17.58 -3.13
C ASN A 200 -2.93 -16.78 -2.06
N GLU A 201 -4.17 -16.46 -2.30
CA GLU A 201 -5.04 -15.72 -1.39
C GLU A 201 -6.21 -16.62 -0.98
N ASP A 202 -6.29 -16.94 0.30
CA ASP A 202 -7.31 -17.82 0.88
C ASP A 202 -8.09 -17.11 1.99
N PHE A 203 -9.31 -17.54 2.26
CA PHE A 203 -10.10 -17.07 3.39
C PHE A 203 -9.80 -17.84 4.66
N TYR A 204 -9.61 -17.10 5.73
CA TYR A 204 -9.41 -17.60 7.07
C TYR A 204 -10.47 -17.05 8.01
N GLN A 205 -10.78 -17.81 9.04
CA GLN A 205 -11.69 -17.37 10.10
C GLN A 205 -11.09 -17.59 11.47
N SER A 206 -11.55 -16.78 12.41
CA SER A 206 -11.30 -16.92 13.85
C SER A 206 -12.56 -16.62 14.63
N ASP A 207 -12.70 -17.29 15.77
CA ASP A 207 -13.85 -17.12 16.65
C ASP A 207 -13.48 -16.29 17.86
N ARG A 208 -14.41 -15.45 18.31
CA ARG A 208 -14.27 -14.62 19.48
C ARG A 208 -14.22 -15.48 20.75
N LEU A 209 -13.22 -15.28 21.57
CA LEU A 209 -13.07 -15.87 22.90
C LEU A 209 -13.31 -14.78 23.96
N GLU A 210 -13.43 -15.17 25.24
CA GLU A 210 -13.50 -14.24 26.36
C GLU A 210 -12.33 -13.24 26.35
N ASN A 211 -11.12 -13.73 26.08
CA ASN A 211 -9.89 -12.95 26.06
C ASN A 211 -9.19 -13.00 24.70
N GLY A 212 -9.84 -12.44 23.66
CA GLY A 212 -9.23 -12.33 22.34
C GLY A 212 -9.88 -13.19 21.26
N TRP A 213 -9.07 -13.80 20.40
CA TRP A 213 -9.49 -14.56 19.23
C TRP A 213 -8.82 -15.94 19.21
N SER A 214 -9.54 -16.94 18.70
CA SER A 214 -8.98 -18.27 18.46
C SER A 214 -7.90 -18.20 17.37
N HIS A 215 -7.02 -19.20 17.32
CA HIS A 215 -6.12 -19.33 16.18
C HIS A 215 -6.92 -19.40 14.89
N ALA A 216 -6.50 -18.58 13.92
CA ALA A 216 -7.16 -18.53 12.62
C ALA A 216 -7.00 -19.87 11.88
N ARG A 217 -8.08 -20.33 11.27
CA ARG A 217 -8.13 -21.55 10.46
C ARG A 217 -8.72 -21.23 9.09
N SER A 218 -8.39 -22.03 8.10
CA SER A 218 -9.00 -21.95 6.78
C SER A 218 -10.53 -22.01 6.88
N LEU A 219 -11.21 -21.20 6.10
CA LEU A 219 -12.67 -21.18 6.07
C LEU A 219 -13.19 -22.54 5.58
N PRO A 220 -14.16 -23.17 6.29
CA PRO A 220 -14.62 -24.53 5.95
C PRO A 220 -15.44 -24.53 4.67
N GLY A 221 -15.51 -25.68 4.01
CA GLY A 221 -16.24 -25.90 2.77
C GLY A 221 -15.34 -25.82 1.53
N ASN A 222 -15.94 -25.58 0.38
CA ASN A 222 -15.25 -25.61 -0.91
C ASN A 222 -14.93 -24.18 -1.42
N ILE A 223 -14.67 -23.25 -0.50
CA ILE A 223 -14.51 -21.83 -0.81
C ILE A 223 -13.09 -21.48 -1.25
N ASN A 224 -12.08 -22.07 -0.62
CA ASN A 224 -10.68 -21.87 -0.97
C ASN A 224 -10.23 -22.85 -2.05
N SER A 225 -9.45 -22.39 -3.01
CA SER A 225 -8.98 -23.18 -4.14
C SER A 225 -7.49 -22.94 -4.43
N ASN A 226 -7.00 -23.38 -5.58
CA ASN A 226 -5.66 -23.05 -6.05
C ASN A 226 -5.59 -21.69 -6.78
N ASN A 227 -6.71 -20.99 -6.86
CA ASN A 227 -6.79 -19.62 -7.40
C ASN A 227 -6.66 -18.61 -6.27
N ASN A 228 -6.85 -17.32 -6.58
CA ASN A 228 -6.84 -16.27 -5.58
C ASN A 228 -8.27 -15.88 -5.20
N GLU A 229 -8.62 -16.10 -3.96
CA GLU A 229 -9.87 -15.66 -3.32
C GLU A 229 -9.58 -14.49 -2.38
N GLY A 230 -10.00 -13.27 -2.75
CA GLY A 230 -9.70 -12.08 -1.97
C GLY A 230 -10.88 -11.11 -1.87
N ALA A 231 -10.66 -10.02 -1.14
CA ALA A 231 -11.59 -8.90 -1.03
C ALA A 231 -13.05 -9.36 -0.75
N LEU A 232 -13.24 -10.02 0.37
CA LEU A 232 -14.54 -10.60 0.75
C LEU A 232 -15.50 -9.59 1.42
N ASN A 233 -16.79 -9.85 1.29
CA ASN A 233 -17.85 -9.26 2.11
C ASN A 233 -18.86 -10.35 2.49
N ILE A 234 -19.19 -10.43 3.77
CA ILE A 234 -20.22 -11.34 4.28
C ILE A 234 -21.51 -10.55 4.49
N SER A 235 -22.65 -11.11 4.04
CA SER A 235 -23.96 -10.52 4.30
C SER A 235 -24.23 -10.42 5.81
N GLN A 236 -25.07 -9.48 6.21
CA GLN A 236 -25.35 -9.21 7.61
C GLN A 236 -25.91 -10.43 8.37
N ASP A 237 -26.69 -11.28 7.70
CA ASP A 237 -27.22 -12.53 8.25
C ASP A 237 -26.20 -13.69 8.23
N GLY A 238 -24.99 -13.46 7.70
CA GLY A 238 -23.92 -14.44 7.65
C GLY A 238 -24.09 -15.55 6.61
N GLN A 239 -25.13 -15.47 5.73
CA GLN A 239 -25.49 -16.54 4.81
C GLN A 239 -24.82 -16.44 3.44
N TRP A 240 -24.43 -15.25 3.02
CA TRP A 240 -23.81 -14.99 1.73
C TRP A 240 -22.39 -14.46 1.92
N LEU A 241 -21.48 -15.01 1.15
CA LEU A 241 -20.11 -14.48 1.03
C LEU A 241 -19.89 -14.11 -0.43
N ILE A 242 -19.71 -12.80 -0.68
CA ILE A 242 -19.38 -12.27 -2.00
C ILE A 242 -17.91 -11.87 -1.97
N PHE A 243 -17.15 -12.20 -3.00
CA PHE A 243 -15.71 -11.96 -3.01
C PHE A 243 -15.17 -11.80 -4.42
N THR A 244 -13.94 -11.40 -4.51
CA THR A 244 -13.17 -11.32 -5.76
C THR A 244 -12.42 -12.63 -5.97
N GLY A 245 -12.70 -13.31 -7.06
CA GLY A 245 -11.96 -14.48 -7.51
C GLY A 245 -11.14 -14.17 -8.75
N CYS A 246 -9.82 -14.43 -8.72
CA CYS A 246 -8.96 -14.17 -9.86
C CYS A 246 -8.47 -15.48 -10.50
N ASN A 247 -8.37 -15.50 -11.83
CA ASN A 247 -7.90 -16.63 -12.62
C ASN A 247 -8.80 -17.89 -12.55
N PHE A 248 -10.06 -17.74 -12.22
CA PHE A 248 -11.02 -18.82 -12.27
C PHE A 248 -11.34 -19.19 -13.73
N GLN A 249 -11.51 -20.50 -14.02
CA GLN A 249 -11.79 -20.98 -15.37
C GLN A 249 -13.13 -20.49 -15.94
N ASN A 250 -14.10 -20.22 -15.06
CA ASN A 250 -15.42 -19.69 -15.40
C ASN A 250 -15.51 -18.16 -15.21
N GLY A 251 -14.35 -17.46 -15.15
CA GLY A 251 -14.27 -16.00 -15.12
C GLY A 251 -14.51 -15.37 -16.48
N PHE A 252 -14.96 -14.12 -16.49
CA PHE A 252 -15.10 -13.27 -17.69
C PHE A 252 -13.84 -12.45 -17.94
N GLY A 253 -13.21 -11.96 -16.86
CA GLY A 253 -12.02 -11.11 -16.87
C GLY A 253 -10.84 -11.69 -16.09
N SER A 254 -9.92 -10.84 -15.70
CA SER A 254 -8.77 -11.23 -14.89
C SER A 254 -9.17 -11.54 -13.44
N CYS A 255 -10.13 -10.81 -12.91
CA CYS A 255 -10.76 -11.03 -11.62
C CYS A 255 -12.25 -10.68 -11.71
N ASP A 256 -13.08 -11.49 -11.14
CA ASP A 256 -14.54 -11.39 -11.16
C ASP A 256 -15.14 -11.47 -9.76
N LEU A 257 -16.38 -11.05 -9.62
CA LEU A 257 -17.18 -11.25 -8.42
C LEU A 257 -17.80 -12.65 -8.41
N PHE A 258 -17.61 -13.34 -7.31
CA PHE A 258 -18.19 -14.65 -7.02
C PHE A 258 -19.04 -14.59 -5.76
N ILE A 259 -19.98 -15.52 -5.65
CA ILE A 259 -20.82 -15.69 -4.47
C ILE A 259 -20.74 -17.13 -3.97
N SER A 260 -20.75 -17.32 -2.67
CA SER A 260 -20.87 -18.60 -1.99
C SER A 260 -21.90 -18.50 -0.88
N TYR A 261 -22.53 -19.60 -0.55
CA TYR A 261 -23.60 -19.69 0.43
C TYR A 261 -23.20 -20.58 1.60
N LEU A 262 -23.56 -20.18 2.81
CA LEU A 262 -23.30 -20.96 4.01
C LEU A 262 -24.33 -22.11 4.12
N THR A 263 -23.81 -23.33 4.26
CA THR A 263 -24.61 -24.56 4.52
C THR A 263 -24.14 -25.21 5.83
N PRO A 264 -24.85 -26.25 6.33
CA PRO A 264 -24.34 -27.00 7.49
C PRO A 264 -22.95 -27.62 7.28
N GLU A 265 -22.59 -27.93 6.03
CA GLU A 265 -21.31 -28.53 5.63
C GLU A 265 -20.21 -27.48 5.43
N GLY A 266 -20.53 -26.21 5.50
CA GLY A 266 -19.62 -25.06 5.25
C GLY A 266 -20.03 -24.27 4.00
N TRP A 267 -19.12 -23.47 3.48
CA TRP A 267 -19.35 -22.63 2.31
C TRP A 267 -19.41 -23.48 1.04
N THR A 268 -20.39 -23.21 0.16
CA THR A 268 -20.53 -23.89 -1.12
C THR A 268 -19.35 -23.56 -2.06
N THR A 269 -19.21 -24.37 -3.10
CA THR A 269 -18.33 -24.02 -4.24
C THR A 269 -18.78 -22.67 -4.81
N PRO A 270 -17.85 -21.72 -5.06
CA PRO A 270 -18.20 -20.40 -5.56
C PRO A 270 -18.89 -20.41 -6.92
N GLU A 271 -19.89 -19.57 -7.06
CA GLU A 271 -20.59 -19.31 -8.32
C GLU A 271 -20.22 -17.93 -8.84
N ASN A 272 -19.86 -17.84 -10.14
CA ASN A 272 -19.64 -16.56 -10.80
C ASN A 272 -20.96 -15.77 -10.86
N MET A 273 -20.94 -14.49 -10.47
CA MET A 273 -22.16 -13.67 -10.43
C MET A 273 -22.70 -13.27 -11.81
N GLY A 274 -22.01 -13.66 -12.88
CA GLY A 274 -22.45 -13.53 -14.26
C GLY A 274 -22.26 -12.15 -14.88
N PRO A 275 -22.70 -12.01 -16.15
CA PRO A 275 -22.34 -10.85 -16.99
C PRO A 275 -23.05 -9.55 -16.60
N ASN A 276 -23.99 -9.57 -15.69
CA ASN A 276 -24.60 -8.36 -15.14
C ASN A 276 -23.66 -7.63 -14.17
N PHE A 277 -22.72 -8.36 -13.57
CA PHE A 277 -21.74 -7.86 -12.61
C PHE A 277 -20.34 -7.89 -13.21
N ASN A 278 -19.95 -8.97 -13.84
CA ASN A 278 -18.62 -9.25 -14.33
C ASN A 278 -18.46 -8.90 -15.81
N THR A 279 -17.27 -8.45 -16.19
CA THR A 279 -16.94 -8.07 -17.56
C THR A 279 -15.59 -8.69 -17.97
N GLU A 280 -15.14 -8.44 -19.21
CA GLU A 280 -13.79 -8.81 -19.66
C GLU A 280 -12.65 -8.05 -18.92
N PHE A 281 -13.01 -7.12 -18.05
CA PHE A 281 -12.08 -6.28 -17.28
C PHE A 281 -11.83 -6.88 -15.88
N TRP A 282 -11.71 -6.03 -14.88
CA TRP A 282 -11.42 -6.41 -13.50
C TRP A 282 -12.52 -5.87 -12.58
N GLU A 283 -13.13 -6.74 -11.81
CA GLU A 283 -14.12 -6.42 -10.80
C GLU A 283 -13.65 -6.90 -9.43
N SER A 284 -13.78 -6.06 -8.39
CA SER A 284 -13.25 -6.38 -7.05
C SER A 284 -13.93 -5.57 -5.94
N ALA A 285 -13.51 -5.89 -4.70
CA ALA A 285 -13.87 -5.20 -3.47
C ALA A 285 -15.40 -5.03 -3.30
N PRO A 286 -16.18 -6.13 -3.32
CA PRO A 286 -17.62 -6.07 -3.15
C PRO A 286 -17.99 -5.58 -1.75
N SER A 287 -19.10 -4.83 -1.66
CA SER A 287 -19.73 -4.41 -0.43
C SER A 287 -21.24 -4.47 -0.59
N LEU A 288 -21.89 -5.36 0.13
CA LEU A 288 -23.32 -5.60 0.08
C LEU A 288 -24.06 -4.74 1.10
N SER A 289 -25.19 -4.14 0.71
CA SER A 289 -26.07 -3.48 1.66
C SER A 289 -26.65 -4.46 2.67
N THR A 290 -27.05 -3.97 3.83
CA THR A 290 -27.57 -4.80 4.92
C THR A 290 -28.85 -5.56 4.56
N ASP A 291 -29.65 -5.01 3.66
CA ASP A 291 -30.88 -5.63 3.12
C ASP A 291 -30.65 -6.48 1.87
N LYS A 292 -29.39 -6.63 1.45
CA LYS A 292 -28.94 -7.42 0.27
C LYS A 292 -29.49 -6.94 -1.07
N ARG A 293 -29.95 -5.68 -1.18
CA ARG A 293 -30.53 -5.14 -2.43
C ARG A 293 -29.52 -4.44 -3.29
N ASP A 294 -28.49 -3.83 -2.67
CA ASP A 294 -27.48 -3.05 -3.36
C ASP A 294 -26.11 -3.68 -3.15
N LEU A 295 -25.41 -3.91 -4.26
CA LEU A 295 -24.02 -4.35 -4.28
C LEU A 295 -23.14 -3.24 -4.86
N TYR A 296 -22.22 -2.74 -4.06
CA TYR A 296 -21.17 -1.82 -4.46
C TYR A 296 -19.90 -2.59 -4.75
N PHE A 297 -19.17 -2.23 -5.78
CA PHE A 297 -17.92 -2.87 -6.14
C PHE A 297 -17.05 -1.94 -6.99
N THR A 298 -15.77 -2.26 -7.10
CA THR A 298 -14.82 -1.53 -7.94
C THR A 298 -14.67 -2.24 -9.28
N SER A 299 -14.60 -1.48 -10.38
CA SER A 299 -14.35 -2.01 -11.71
C SER A 299 -13.52 -1.02 -12.54
N ASN A 300 -12.63 -1.53 -13.37
CA ASN A 300 -11.89 -0.73 -14.34
C ASN A 300 -12.49 -0.75 -15.76
N ARG A 301 -13.77 -1.15 -15.87
CA ARG A 301 -14.51 -1.11 -17.13
C ARG A 301 -14.58 0.31 -17.71
N PRO A 302 -14.63 0.48 -19.04
CA PRO A 302 -14.73 1.79 -19.66
C PRO A 302 -15.98 2.57 -19.24
N GLY A 303 -15.87 3.91 -19.20
CA GLY A 303 -16.99 4.81 -18.89
C GLY A 303 -17.04 5.30 -17.44
N GLY A 304 -16.09 4.92 -16.60
CA GLY A 304 -15.94 5.47 -15.25
C GLY A 304 -15.41 6.91 -15.24
N TYR A 305 -15.60 7.60 -14.10
CA TYR A 305 -15.14 8.98 -13.91
C TYR A 305 -13.72 9.08 -13.33
N GLY A 306 -13.07 7.99 -13.04
CA GLY A 306 -11.75 7.97 -12.40
C GLY A 306 -10.92 6.75 -12.78
N GLY A 307 -9.87 6.50 -12.01
CA GLY A 307 -9.17 5.23 -12.00
C GLY A 307 -9.95 4.14 -11.26
N ASN A 308 -9.31 3.03 -11.00
CA ASN A 308 -9.89 1.89 -10.28
C ASN A 308 -10.25 2.26 -8.83
#